data_87b4855cc579b652af62b47e3f3316a1
#
_entry.id   87b4855cc579b652af62b47e3f3316a1
#
_cell.length_a   1.000
_cell.length_b   1.000
_cell.length_c   1.000
_cell.angle_alpha   90.00
_cell.angle_beta   90.00
_cell.angle_gamma   90.00
#
_symmetry.space_group_name_H-M   'P 1'
#
loop_
_entity.id
_entity.type
_entity.pdbx_description
1 polymer ?
#
loop_
_entity_poly.entity_id
_entity_poly.type
_entity_poly.pdbx_seq_one_letter_code
_entity_poly.pdbx_strand_id
1 'polypeptide(L)'
;MSRFERDIFYMKDIQNRADLELLIDSFYQKLLQDNKVNFIFTDVAKINLEHHLPILVDFWEQIVFNTGNYRNNPLQVHFDLNEKFKLKPEHFSIWLYHFMTTVDSLFAGENAEKIKTRALSIANVMQIKLA
;
A
#
# COMPACT_ATOMS: atom_id res chain seq x y z
N MET A 1 18.54 -16.78 -20.64
CA MET A 1 17.65 -15.96 -19.78
C MET A 1 16.44 -16.78 -19.38
N SER A 2 16.17 -16.89 -18.09
CA SER A 2 15.01 -17.58 -17.57
C SER A 2 13.72 -16.80 -17.88
N ARG A 3 12.56 -17.45 -17.77
CA ARG A 3 11.28 -16.77 -17.93
C ARG A 3 11.14 -15.63 -16.91
N PHE A 4 11.54 -15.87 -15.65
CA PHE A 4 11.52 -14.88 -14.59
C PHE A 4 12.36 -13.65 -14.93
N GLU A 5 13.59 -13.86 -15.42
CA GLU A 5 14.47 -12.76 -15.82
C GLU A 5 13.90 -11.98 -17.00
N ARG A 6 13.29 -12.66 -17.98
CA ARG A 6 12.64 -11.99 -19.11
C ARG A 6 11.45 -11.16 -18.67
N ASP A 7 10.61 -11.68 -17.75
CA ASP A 7 9.44 -10.97 -17.27
C ASP A 7 9.85 -9.69 -16.53
N ILE A 8 10.87 -9.75 -15.67
CA ILE A 8 11.40 -8.57 -14.97
C ILE A 8 11.96 -7.56 -15.98
N PHE A 9 12.72 -8.04 -16.97
CA PHE A 9 13.35 -7.17 -17.96
C PHE A 9 12.33 -6.38 -18.79
N TYR A 10 11.17 -6.99 -19.09
CA TYR A 10 10.14 -6.36 -19.89
C TYR A 10 9.04 -5.66 -19.08
N MET A 11 9.07 -5.76 -17.75
CA MET A 11 8.12 -5.04 -16.91
C MET A 11 8.41 -3.55 -16.96
N LYS A 12 7.34 -2.77 -17.13
CA LYS A 12 7.47 -1.32 -17.11
C LYS A 12 7.46 -0.78 -15.69
N ASP A 13 7.97 0.44 -15.52
CA ASP A 13 7.87 1.18 -14.29
C ASP A 13 6.49 1.83 -14.14
N ILE A 14 6.19 2.31 -12.95
CA ILE A 14 5.00 3.12 -12.66
C ILE A 14 5.18 4.47 -13.36
N GLN A 15 4.24 4.83 -14.25
CA GLN A 15 4.38 5.99 -15.12
C GLN A 15 3.32 7.06 -14.88
N ASN A 16 2.17 6.69 -14.31
CA ASN A 16 1.03 7.59 -14.20
C ASN A 16 0.04 7.13 -13.12
N ARG A 17 -1.01 7.92 -12.92
CA ARG A 17 -2.07 7.62 -11.96
C ARG A 17 -2.76 6.29 -12.24
N ALA A 18 -3.00 5.95 -13.51
CA ALA A 18 -3.66 4.70 -13.87
C ALA A 18 -2.87 3.49 -13.38
N ASP A 19 -1.54 3.56 -13.44
CA ASP A 19 -0.68 2.51 -12.90
C ASP A 19 -0.83 2.38 -11.38
N LEU A 20 -0.94 3.49 -10.67
CA LEU A 20 -1.17 3.50 -9.22
C LEU A 20 -2.56 2.97 -8.87
N GLU A 21 -3.58 3.30 -9.66
CA GLU A 21 -4.93 2.75 -9.48
C GLU A 21 -4.92 1.22 -9.60
N LEU A 22 -4.24 0.69 -10.60
CA LEU A 22 -4.09 -0.75 -10.78
C LEU A 22 -3.36 -1.38 -9.59
N LEU A 23 -2.26 -0.78 -9.16
CA LEU A 23 -1.45 -1.26 -8.04
C LEU A 23 -2.28 -1.33 -6.75
N ILE A 24 -2.95 -0.24 -6.40
CA ILE A 24 -3.69 -0.13 -5.15
C ILE A 24 -4.91 -1.05 -5.16
N ASP A 25 -5.64 -1.12 -6.27
CA ASP A 25 -6.76 -2.06 -6.39
C ASP A 25 -6.30 -3.51 -6.22
N SER A 26 -5.24 -3.91 -6.90
CA SER A 26 -4.67 -5.26 -6.81
C SER A 26 -4.21 -5.59 -5.40
N PHE A 27 -3.58 -4.62 -4.74
CA PHE A 27 -3.12 -4.75 -3.36
C PHE A 27 -4.29 -4.99 -2.40
N TYR A 28 -5.35 -4.20 -2.50
CA TYR A 28 -6.52 -4.34 -1.63
C TYR A 28 -7.26 -5.66 -1.87
N GLN A 29 -7.30 -6.15 -3.10
CA GLN A 29 -7.87 -7.46 -3.38
C GLN A 29 -7.16 -8.55 -2.56
N LYS A 30 -5.86 -8.47 -2.44
CA LYS A 30 -5.06 -9.43 -1.64
C LYS A 30 -5.31 -9.25 -0.14
N LEU A 31 -5.33 -8.02 0.36
CA LEU A 31 -5.59 -7.74 1.78
C LEU A 31 -6.96 -8.26 2.21
N LEU A 32 -7.97 -8.04 1.39
CA LEU A 32 -9.34 -8.45 1.72
C LEU A 32 -9.56 -9.96 1.66
N GLN A 33 -8.66 -10.68 1.00
CA GLN A 33 -8.67 -12.15 0.96
C GLN A 33 -7.83 -12.79 2.05
N ASP A 34 -7.06 -12.01 2.81
CA ASP A 34 -6.19 -12.52 3.86
C ASP A 34 -6.90 -12.51 5.21
N ASN A 35 -7.22 -13.68 5.74
CA ASN A 35 -7.96 -13.87 6.99
C ASN A 35 -7.27 -13.26 8.21
N LYS A 36 -5.96 -13.02 8.12
CA LYS A 36 -5.19 -12.48 9.24
C LYS A 36 -5.41 -10.99 9.42
N VAL A 37 -5.83 -10.28 8.38
CA VAL A 37 -5.95 -8.81 8.42
C VAL A 37 -7.26 -8.28 7.85
N ASN A 38 -8.03 -9.06 7.08
CA ASN A 38 -9.20 -8.54 6.36
C ASN A 38 -10.24 -7.91 7.29
N PHE A 39 -10.43 -8.48 8.50
CA PHE A 39 -11.40 -7.97 9.46
C PHE A 39 -11.09 -6.53 9.92
N ILE A 40 -9.81 -6.12 9.89
CA ILE A 40 -9.41 -4.75 10.25
C ILE A 40 -10.07 -3.76 9.28
N PHE A 41 -10.11 -4.11 8.00
CA PHE A 41 -10.69 -3.23 6.97
C PHE A 41 -12.22 -3.31 6.93
N THR A 42 -12.79 -4.50 7.09
CA THR A 42 -14.24 -4.70 6.95
C THR A 42 -14.99 -4.43 8.25
N ASP A 43 -14.52 -4.96 9.37
CA ASP A 43 -15.25 -4.94 10.64
C ASP A 43 -14.84 -3.80 11.56
N VAL A 44 -13.55 -3.49 11.65
CA VAL A 44 -13.03 -2.44 12.53
C VAL A 44 -13.09 -1.08 11.86
N ALA A 45 -12.40 -0.92 10.74
CA ALA A 45 -12.35 0.37 10.01
C ALA A 45 -13.60 0.62 9.19
N LYS A 46 -14.32 -0.44 8.79
CA LYS A 46 -15.55 -0.37 8.00
C LYS A 46 -15.37 0.48 6.75
N ILE A 47 -14.31 0.24 6.01
CA ILE A 47 -13.98 1.04 4.83
C ILE A 47 -14.99 0.82 3.70
N ASN A 48 -15.28 1.91 2.98
CA ASN A 48 -15.96 1.86 1.69
C ASN A 48 -14.87 1.95 0.62
N LEU A 49 -14.60 0.84 -0.08
CA LEU A 49 -13.50 0.77 -1.05
C LEU A 49 -13.64 1.80 -2.17
N GLU A 50 -14.85 1.99 -2.69
CA GLU A 50 -15.08 2.95 -3.76
C GLU A 50 -14.65 4.36 -3.38
N HIS A 51 -14.87 4.74 -2.12
CA HIS A 51 -14.47 6.04 -1.58
C HIS A 51 -13.01 6.04 -1.14
N HIS A 52 -12.51 4.93 -0.58
CA HIS A 52 -11.20 4.82 0.05
C HIS A 52 -10.06 4.74 -0.97
N LEU A 53 -10.24 3.98 -2.05
CA LEU A 53 -9.18 3.76 -3.03
C LEU A 53 -8.67 5.06 -3.69
N PRO A 54 -9.54 6.00 -4.12
CA PRO A 54 -9.03 7.26 -4.69
C PRO A 54 -8.17 8.07 -3.72
N ILE A 55 -8.50 8.05 -2.43
CA ILE A 55 -7.73 8.75 -1.39
C ILE A 55 -6.33 8.16 -1.29
N LEU A 56 -6.22 6.83 -1.30
CA LEU A 56 -4.93 6.15 -1.26
C LEU A 56 -4.11 6.38 -2.52
N VAL A 57 -4.76 6.39 -3.67
CA VAL A 57 -4.09 6.72 -4.94
C VAL A 57 -3.55 8.14 -4.89
N ASP A 58 -4.31 9.10 -4.36
CA ASP A 58 -3.82 10.47 -4.16
C ASP A 58 -2.56 10.50 -3.29
N PHE A 59 -2.55 9.72 -2.21
CA PHE A 59 -1.41 9.63 -1.31
C PHE A 59 -0.16 9.12 -2.03
N TRP A 60 -0.28 8.01 -2.75
CA TRP A 60 0.85 7.41 -3.45
C TRP A 60 1.29 8.21 -4.67
N GLU A 61 0.35 8.86 -5.36
CA GLU A 61 0.66 9.77 -6.46
C GLU A 61 1.51 10.95 -5.97
N GLN A 62 1.15 11.52 -4.82
CA GLN A 62 1.94 12.58 -4.21
C GLN A 62 3.37 12.12 -3.89
N ILE A 63 3.53 10.91 -3.35
CA ILE A 63 4.84 10.36 -3.01
C ILE A 63 5.69 10.14 -4.27
N VAL A 64 5.11 9.54 -5.32
CA VAL A 64 5.85 9.16 -6.53
C VAL A 64 6.06 10.36 -7.46
N PHE A 65 5.01 11.16 -7.66
CA PHE A 65 4.99 12.24 -8.67
C PHE A 65 4.90 13.65 -8.11
N ASN A 66 4.84 13.79 -6.79
CA ASN A 66 4.82 15.08 -6.08
C ASN A 66 3.66 16.00 -6.52
N THR A 67 2.48 15.47 -6.65
CA THR A 67 1.28 16.21 -7.12
C THR A 67 0.68 17.17 -6.10
N GLY A 68 0.88 16.91 -4.80
CA GLY A 68 0.28 17.72 -3.72
C GLY A 68 -1.21 17.53 -3.50
N ASN A 69 -1.82 16.49 -4.07
CA ASN A 69 -3.28 16.27 -4.00
C ASN A 69 -3.77 15.64 -2.71
N TYR A 70 -2.89 15.01 -1.94
CA TYR A 70 -3.28 14.35 -0.70
C TYR A 70 -3.44 15.37 0.43
N ARG A 71 -4.61 15.35 1.11
CA ARG A 71 -4.97 16.31 2.16
C ARG A 71 -5.16 15.70 3.54
N ASN A 72 -5.24 14.36 3.63
CA ASN A 72 -5.49 13.68 4.90
C ASN A 72 -4.20 13.50 5.71
N ASN A 73 -4.36 13.19 6.99
CA ASN A 73 -3.25 12.88 7.87
C ASN A 73 -3.23 11.37 8.14
N PRO A 74 -2.34 10.59 7.49
CA PRO A 74 -2.35 9.13 7.64
C PRO A 74 -2.01 8.68 9.06
N LEU A 75 -1.16 9.39 9.77
CA LEU A 75 -0.81 9.05 11.15
C LEU A 75 -2.02 9.16 12.07
N GLN A 76 -2.79 10.24 11.96
CA GLN A 76 -3.99 10.44 12.78
C GLN A 76 -5.04 9.36 12.50
N VAL A 77 -5.26 9.01 11.24
CA VAL A 77 -6.19 7.95 10.85
C VAL A 77 -5.81 6.63 11.53
N HIS A 78 -4.53 6.30 11.56
CA HIS A 78 -4.05 5.06 12.17
C HIS A 78 -4.09 5.11 13.71
N PHE A 79 -3.88 6.26 14.32
CA PHE A 79 -4.11 6.43 15.76
C PHE A 79 -5.55 6.14 16.13
N ASP A 80 -6.51 6.69 15.39
CA ASP A 80 -7.93 6.48 15.64
C ASP A 80 -8.30 5.01 15.47
N LEU A 81 -7.77 4.35 14.45
CA LEU A 81 -7.97 2.92 14.24
C LEU A 81 -7.37 2.09 15.37
N ASN A 82 -6.16 2.45 15.83
CA ASN A 82 -5.44 1.74 16.88
C ASN A 82 -6.18 1.82 18.23
N GLU A 83 -6.95 2.88 18.48
CA GLU A 83 -7.80 2.98 19.67
C GLU A 83 -8.95 1.98 19.63
N LYS A 84 -9.48 1.70 18.44
CA LYS A 84 -10.56 0.72 18.26
C LYS A 84 -10.06 -0.71 18.30
N PHE A 85 -8.88 -0.94 17.73
CA PHE A 85 -8.26 -2.27 17.66
C PHE A 85 -6.75 -2.10 17.60
N LYS A 86 -6.04 -2.64 18.58
CA LYS A 86 -4.59 -2.52 18.67
C LYS A 86 -3.92 -3.17 17.48
N LEU A 87 -3.23 -2.35 16.67
CA LEU A 87 -2.46 -2.82 15.52
C LEU A 87 -1.14 -3.40 16.01
N LYS A 88 -0.87 -4.65 15.66
CA LYS A 88 0.30 -5.40 16.10
C LYS A 88 1.37 -5.41 15.01
N PRO A 89 2.65 -5.66 15.36
CA PRO A 89 3.72 -5.76 14.38
C PRO A 89 3.41 -6.73 13.24
N GLU A 90 2.75 -7.85 13.52
CA GLU A 90 2.37 -8.83 12.48
C GLU A 90 1.42 -8.24 11.43
N HIS A 91 0.54 -7.33 11.82
CA HIS A 91 -0.39 -6.68 10.88
C HIS A 91 0.37 -5.81 9.88
N PHE A 92 1.37 -5.08 10.35
CA PHE A 92 2.23 -4.27 9.47
C PHE A 92 3.09 -5.14 8.56
N SER A 93 3.60 -6.26 9.07
CA SER A 93 4.40 -7.21 8.27
C SER A 93 3.57 -7.82 7.15
N ILE A 94 2.33 -8.20 7.43
CA ILE A 94 1.40 -8.76 6.43
C ILE A 94 1.04 -7.71 5.38
N TRP A 95 0.72 -6.48 5.83
CA TRP A 95 0.43 -5.35 4.94
C TRP A 95 1.60 -5.11 3.99
N LEU A 96 2.81 -5.03 4.54
CA LEU A 96 4.01 -4.76 3.77
C LEU A 96 4.33 -5.89 2.78
N TYR A 97 4.16 -7.14 3.20
CA TYR A 97 4.35 -8.29 2.33
C TYR A 97 3.42 -8.22 1.11
N HIS A 98 2.14 -7.96 1.32
CA HIS A 98 1.18 -7.84 0.22
C HIS A 98 1.50 -6.65 -0.69
N PHE A 99 1.90 -5.53 -0.10
CA PHE A 99 2.29 -4.36 -0.88
C PHE A 99 3.50 -4.64 -1.76
N MET A 100 4.58 -5.14 -1.17
CA MET A 100 5.84 -5.42 -1.87
C MET A 100 5.64 -6.44 -2.99
N THR A 101 4.94 -7.54 -2.71
CA THR A 101 4.71 -8.58 -3.72
C THR A 101 3.79 -8.10 -4.83
N THR A 102 2.85 -7.23 -4.54
CA THR A 102 1.98 -6.66 -5.57
C THR A 102 2.76 -5.73 -6.49
N VAL A 103 3.61 -4.85 -5.93
CA VAL A 103 4.48 -4.01 -6.76
C VAL A 103 5.34 -4.87 -7.66
N ASP A 104 6.02 -5.88 -7.09
CA ASP A 104 6.94 -6.74 -7.84
C ASP A 104 6.24 -7.55 -8.93
N SER A 105 4.95 -7.87 -8.75
CA SER A 105 4.20 -8.61 -9.76
C SER A 105 3.74 -7.75 -10.94
N LEU A 106 3.67 -6.43 -10.78
CA LEU A 106 3.11 -5.51 -11.77
C LEU A 106 4.13 -4.57 -12.40
N PHE A 107 5.14 -4.14 -11.65
CA PHE A 107 6.05 -3.08 -12.07
C PHE A 107 7.49 -3.38 -11.69
N ALA A 108 8.42 -2.78 -12.45
CA ALA A 108 9.85 -2.79 -12.15
C ALA A 108 10.46 -1.49 -12.66
N GLY A 109 11.27 -0.82 -11.84
CA GLY A 109 11.94 0.41 -12.21
C GLY A 109 12.15 1.33 -11.02
N GLU A 110 12.56 2.55 -11.31
CA GLU A 110 12.93 3.53 -10.30
C GLU A 110 11.74 3.92 -9.40
N ASN A 111 10.57 4.15 -10.01
CA ASN A 111 9.36 4.48 -9.24
C ASN A 111 8.85 3.29 -8.44
N ALA A 112 8.92 2.07 -8.98
CA ALA A 112 8.58 0.85 -8.26
C ALA A 112 9.46 0.68 -7.01
N GLU A 113 10.77 0.91 -7.12
CA GLU A 113 11.68 0.85 -5.98
C GLU A 113 11.40 1.97 -4.98
N LYS A 114 11.11 3.16 -5.45
CA LYS A 114 10.76 4.30 -4.60
C LYS A 114 9.52 4.01 -3.75
N ILE A 115 8.47 3.49 -4.35
CA ILE A 115 7.22 3.21 -3.65
C ILE A 115 7.40 2.09 -2.61
N LYS A 116 8.20 1.07 -2.93
CA LYS A 116 8.51 0.00 -1.98
C LYS A 116 9.30 0.53 -0.78
N THR A 117 10.31 1.35 -1.02
CA THR A 117 11.12 1.96 0.03
C THR A 117 10.26 2.83 0.95
N ARG A 118 9.36 3.61 0.37
CA ARG A 118 8.43 4.45 1.15
C ARG A 118 7.46 3.62 1.97
N ALA A 119 6.93 2.53 1.41
CA ALA A 119 6.04 1.63 2.13
C ALA A 119 6.73 1.01 3.35
N LEU A 120 7.96 0.57 3.19
CA LEU A 120 8.76 0.04 4.30
C LEU A 120 8.98 1.09 5.39
N SER A 121 9.35 2.30 5.00
CA SER A 121 9.56 3.41 5.92
C SER A 121 8.28 3.77 6.68
N ILE A 122 7.15 3.83 5.99
CA ILE A 122 5.85 4.13 6.59
C ILE A 122 5.47 3.04 7.61
N ALA A 123 5.63 1.77 7.26
CA ALA A 123 5.32 0.67 8.17
C ALA A 123 6.17 0.74 9.43
N ASN A 124 7.47 1.02 9.31
CA ASN A 124 8.37 1.13 10.45
C ASN A 124 8.01 2.33 11.34
N VAL A 125 7.77 3.49 10.75
CA VAL A 125 7.39 4.71 11.48
C VAL A 125 6.07 4.51 12.21
N MET A 126 5.07 3.91 11.57
CA MET A 126 3.76 3.65 12.19
C MET A 126 3.89 2.71 13.39
N GLN A 127 4.69 1.66 13.29
CA GLN A 127 4.92 0.74 14.40
C GLN A 127 5.52 1.46 15.61
N ILE A 128 6.48 2.34 15.38
CA ILE A 128 7.13 3.11 16.45
C ILE A 128 6.13 4.07 17.10
N LYS A 129 5.37 4.80 16.29
CA LYS A 129 4.44 5.84 16.76
C LYS A 129 3.20 5.26 17.45
N LEU A 130 2.75 4.06 17.06
CA LEU A 130 1.54 3.44 17.60
C LEU A 130 1.84 2.46 18.74
N ALA A 131 3.10 2.20 19.03
CA ALA A 131 3.52 1.28 20.10
C ALA A 131 3.08 1.76 21.49
#